data_c5a154359cac21d1a4ab888c099aeb58
#
_entry.id   c5a154359cac21d1a4ab888c099aeb58
#
_cell.length_a   1.000
_cell.length_b   1.000
_cell.length_c   1.000
_cell.angle_alpha   90.00
_cell.angle_beta   90.00
_cell.angle_gamma   90.00
#
_symmetry.space_group_name_H-M   'P 1'
#
loop_
_entity.id
_entity.type
_entity.pdbx_description
1 polymer ?
#
loop_
_entity_poly.entity_id
_entity_poly.type
_entity_poly.pdbx_seq_one_letter_code
_entity_poly.pdbx_strand_id
1 'polypeptide(L)'
;MTHIRPSITRVSDANETAFSFATRKKSSGISISSLISKGLMKVLERRGWNLDAVCLSFIGYEGGKAHVARQKKIVKDIVGKHGGILVGKGPGVLYDQKKFDTPYIRDFLLDRGAIADVSDTAAPWSKLMPLYTNVMAAAEKAFAQVGVTGWIMCHLSHSYYSGACLYFTFGFKHDGVDPLGQYERVKNAIQQAFVDSGGTLSHHHAVGTEHAAWLEQDISAPGIHMIDGLLSSMDPGRNFNPGKIIAK
;
A
#
# COMPACT_ATOMS: atom_id res chain seq x y z
N MET A 1 21.61 -18.30 5.74
CA MET A 1 20.73 -17.16 5.45
C MET A 1 21.51 -15.87 5.56
N THR A 2 21.57 -15.06 4.54
CA THR A 2 22.25 -13.77 4.58
C THR A 2 21.31 -12.76 5.26
N HIS A 3 21.63 -12.40 6.50
CA HIS A 3 20.86 -11.38 7.25
C HIS A 3 21.22 -9.99 6.73
N ILE A 4 20.49 -9.53 5.71
CA ILE A 4 20.53 -8.14 5.29
C ILE A 4 19.18 -7.49 5.61
N ARG A 5 19.24 -6.24 6.08
CA ARG A 5 18.06 -5.44 6.39
C ARG A 5 18.21 -4.07 5.75
N PRO A 6 17.76 -3.90 4.50
CA PRO A 6 17.64 -2.56 3.93
C PRO A 6 16.77 -1.67 4.85
N SER A 7 17.08 -0.39 4.94
CA SER A 7 16.29 0.57 5.72
C SER A 7 14.92 0.84 5.10
N ILE A 8 14.82 0.71 3.77
CA ILE A 8 13.56 0.81 3.03
C ILE A 8 13.48 -0.40 2.09
N THR A 9 12.33 -1.07 2.10
CA THR A 9 11.97 -2.11 1.12
C THR A 9 10.53 -1.86 0.71
N ARG A 10 10.32 -1.23 -0.42
CA ARG A 10 9.01 -0.97 -0.99
C ARG A 10 8.91 -1.60 -2.36
N VAL A 11 7.83 -2.32 -2.62
CA VAL A 11 7.53 -2.92 -3.93
C VAL A 11 6.14 -2.48 -4.33
N SER A 12 6.05 -1.65 -5.35
CA SER A 12 4.77 -1.24 -5.95
C SER A 12 4.28 -2.33 -6.91
N ASP A 13 2.99 -2.61 -6.90
CA ASP A 13 2.36 -3.46 -7.91
C ASP A 13 2.35 -2.78 -9.30
N ALA A 14 1.81 -3.46 -10.30
CA ALA A 14 1.74 -2.93 -11.66
C ALA A 14 0.85 -1.68 -11.74
N ASN A 15 -0.26 -1.64 -11.01
CA ASN A 15 -1.18 -0.52 -11.01
C ASN A 15 -0.54 0.74 -10.39
N GLU A 16 0.11 0.61 -9.23
CA GLU A 16 0.82 1.73 -8.60
C GLU A 16 2.01 2.19 -9.45
N THR A 17 2.71 1.26 -10.07
CA THR A 17 3.81 1.55 -10.99
C THR A 17 3.32 2.36 -12.18
N ALA A 18 2.23 1.95 -12.84
CA ALA A 18 1.62 2.66 -13.94
C ALA A 18 1.12 4.06 -13.52
N PHE A 19 0.46 4.16 -12.37
CA PHE A 19 0.02 5.44 -11.81
C PHE A 19 1.21 6.39 -11.55
N SER A 20 2.30 5.87 -10.97
CA SER A 20 3.51 6.64 -10.72
C SER A 20 4.17 7.18 -12.00
N PHE A 21 4.10 6.43 -13.09
CA PHE A 21 4.58 6.89 -14.39
C PHE A 21 3.64 7.91 -15.04
N ALA A 22 2.33 7.73 -14.94
CA ALA A 22 1.32 8.62 -15.51
C ALA A 22 1.30 10.01 -14.85
N THR A 23 1.49 10.06 -13.53
CA THR A 23 1.49 11.30 -12.74
C THR A 23 2.81 12.06 -12.77
N ARG A 24 3.83 11.56 -13.46
CA ARG A 24 5.12 12.20 -13.59
C ARG A 24 4.98 13.50 -14.40
N LYS A 25 5.29 14.66 -13.80
CA LYS A 25 5.34 15.94 -14.54
C LYS A 25 6.26 15.79 -15.74
N LYS A 26 5.71 16.01 -16.95
CA LYS A 26 6.52 16.16 -18.17
C LYS A 26 7.39 17.41 -17.97
N SER A 27 8.71 17.23 -17.86
CA SER A 27 9.61 18.39 -17.96
C SER A 27 9.44 18.98 -19.34
N SER A 28 9.31 20.30 -19.43
CA SER A 28 9.27 21.04 -20.68
C SER A 28 10.64 20.91 -21.37
N GLY A 29 10.75 19.98 -22.31
CA GLY A 29 11.95 19.73 -23.11
C GLY A 29 12.20 18.24 -23.34
N ILE A 30 12.90 17.91 -24.43
CA ILE A 30 13.41 16.57 -24.69
C ILE A 30 14.57 16.33 -23.73
N SER A 31 14.30 15.74 -22.58
CA SER A 31 15.32 15.39 -21.61
C SER A 31 16.00 14.08 -22.02
N ILE A 32 17.31 14.02 -21.89
CA ILE A 32 18.09 12.78 -22.07
C ILE A 32 17.51 11.63 -21.24
N SER A 33 16.98 11.93 -20.05
CA SER A 33 16.29 10.95 -19.20
C SER A 33 15.02 10.37 -19.81
N SER A 34 14.29 11.13 -20.65
CA SER A 34 13.10 10.64 -21.36
C SER A 34 13.43 9.71 -22.53
N LEU A 35 14.56 9.95 -23.19
CA LEU A 35 15.09 9.09 -24.25
C LEU A 35 15.63 7.77 -23.67
N ILE A 36 16.33 7.84 -22.53
CA ILE A 36 16.83 6.65 -21.81
C ILE A 36 15.67 5.78 -21.33
N SER A 37 14.60 6.38 -20.79
CA SER A 37 13.42 5.62 -20.36
C SER A 37 12.71 4.93 -21.53
N LYS A 38 12.55 5.61 -22.67
CA LYS A 38 11.95 5.00 -23.87
C LYS A 38 12.83 3.89 -24.46
N GLY A 39 14.16 4.08 -24.45
CA GLY A 39 15.12 3.08 -24.89
C GLY A 39 15.09 1.84 -23.98
N LEU A 40 15.04 2.04 -22.67
CA LEU A 40 14.95 0.96 -21.69
C LEU A 40 13.67 0.15 -21.87
N MET A 41 12.50 0.80 -22.04
CA MET A 41 11.23 0.12 -22.27
C MET A 41 11.27 -0.77 -23.52
N LYS A 42 11.79 -0.26 -24.63
CA LYS A 42 11.98 -1.07 -25.87
C LYS A 42 12.91 -2.26 -25.67
N VAL A 43 13.96 -2.12 -24.85
CA VAL A 43 14.87 -3.25 -24.54
C VAL A 43 14.15 -4.29 -23.68
N LEU A 44 13.31 -3.86 -22.73
CA LEU A 44 12.52 -4.77 -21.90
C LEU A 44 11.50 -5.56 -22.74
N GLU A 45 10.74 -4.89 -23.60
CA GLU A 45 9.82 -5.52 -24.55
C GLU A 45 10.53 -6.57 -25.43
N ARG A 46 11.68 -6.20 -25.99
CA ARG A 46 12.50 -7.15 -26.80
C ARG A 46 13.01 -8.35 -26.01
N ARG A 47 13.13 -8.23 -24.68
CA ARG A 47 13.48 -9.31 -23.77
C ARG A 47 12.27 -10.09 -23.26
N GLY A 48 11.08 -9.84 -23.79
CA GLY A 48 9.84 -10.53 -23.44
C GLY A 48 9.18 -10.05 -22.15
N TRP A 49 9.53 -8.86 -21.64
CA TRP A 49 8.85 -8.30 -20.48
C TRP A 49 7.46 -7.80 -20.87
N ASN A 50 6.47 -8.18 -20.05
CA ASN A 50 5.15 -7.56 -20.11
C ASN A 50 5.20 -6.21 -19.39
N LEU A 51 5.17 -5.11 -20.12
CA LEU A 51 5.29 -3.77 -19.55
C LEU A 51 4.09 -3.36 -18.69
N ASP A 52 2.92 -3.95 -18.93
CA ASP A 52 1.71 -3.72 -18.12
C ASP A 52 1.78 -4.43 -16.75
N ALA A 53 2.71 -5.38 -16.60
CA ALA A 53 2.94 -6.12 -15.36
C ALA A 53 4.23 -5.71 -14.63
N VAL A 54 4.84 -4.59 -15.02
CA VAL A 54 6.09 -4.13 -14.39
C VAL A 54 5.84 -3.58 -12.99
N CYS A 55 6.55 -4.16 -12.01
CA CYS A 55 6.57 -3.72 -10.63
C CYS A 55 7.83 -2.90 -10.34
N LEU A 56 7.69 -1.73 -9.71
CA LEU A 56 8.82 -0.88 -9.31
C LEU A 56 9.17 -1.10 -7.84
N SER A 57 10.45 -1.36 -7.57
CA SER A 57 10.95 -1.52 -6.21
C SER A 57 11.87 -0.36 -5.82
N PHE A 58 11.69 0.15 -4.59
CA PHE A 58 12.61 1.09 -3.94
C PHE A 58 13.28 0.41 -2.76
N ILE A 59 14.62 0.38 -2.78
CA ILE A 59 15.39 -0.23 -1.70
C ILE A 59 16.39 0.81 -1.19
N GLY A 60 16.22 1.22 0.06
CA GLY A 60 17.09 2.15 0.77
C GLY A 60 18.10 1.43 1.64
N TYR A 61 19.29 2.01 1.76
CA TYR A 61 20.38 1.47 2.57
C TYR A 61 20.99 2.55 3.42
N GLU A 62 21.21 2.26 4.69
CA GLU A 62 21.83 3.13 5.66
C GLU A 62 23.02 2.45 6.35
N GLY A 63 23.99 3.25 6.82
CA GLY A 63 25.16 2.78 7.56
C GLY A 63 26.48 3.09 6.89
N GLY A 64 27.54 2.50 7.41
CA GLY A 64 28.91 2.68 6.89
C GLY A 64 29.07 2.19 5.45
N LYS A 65 29.97 2.79 4.68
CA LYS A 65 30.20 2.53 3.25
C LYS A 65 30.35 1.04 2.91
N ALA A 66 31.14 0.30 3.71
CA ALA A 66 31.36 -1.14 3.48
C ALA A 66 30.08 -1.96 3.68
N HIS A 67 29.30 -1.65 4.72
CA HIS A 67 28.03 -2.30 5.03
C HIS A 67 27.01 -2.07 3.90
N VAL A 68 26.84 -0.82 3.47
CA VAL A 68 25.95 -0.46 2.36
C VAL A 68 26.38 -1.14 1.06
N ALA A 69 27.68 -1.20 0.76
CA ALA A 69 28.19 -1.88 -0.44
C ALA A 69 27.87 -3.38 -0.42
N ARG A 70 28.03 -4.03 0.72
CA ARG A 70 27.68 -5.46 0.91
C ARG A 70 26.19 -5.70 0.70
N GLN A 71 25.31 -4.90 1.33
CA GLN A 71 23.86 -5.02 1.18
C GLN A 71 23.44 -4.86 -0.29
N LYS A 72 23.94 -3.83 -0.97
CA LYS A 72 23.67 -3.58 -2.40
C LYS A 72 24.06 -4.76 -3.28
N LYS A 73 25.24 -5.37 -3.02
CA LYS A 73 25.68 -6.55 -3.78
C LYS A 73 24.70 -7.71 -3.62
N ILE A 74 24.32 -8.02 -2.38
CA ILE A 74 23.41 -9.13 -2.09
C ILE A 74 22.03 -8.90 -2.74
N VAL A 75 21.48 -7.69 -2.59
CA VAL A 75 20.18 -7.35 -3.23
C VAL A 75 20.26 -7.44 -4.75
N LYS A 76 21.36 -6.91 -5.35
CA LYS A 76 21.59 -7.02 -6.80
C LYS A 76 21.60 -8.48 -7.26
N ASP A 77 22.28 -9.34 -6.53
CA ASP A 77 22.38 -10.76 -6.86
C ASP A 77 21.00 -11.46 -6.75
N ILE A 78 20.21 -11.12 -5.72
CA ILE A 78 18.85 -11.65 -5.55
C ILE A 78 17.95 -11.16 -6.70
N VAL A 79 17.91 -9.86 -6.94
CA VAL A 79 17.09 -9.24 -8.00
C VAL A 79 17.43 -9.85 -9.37
N GLY A 80 18.73 -10.01 -9.66
CA GLY A 80 19.17 -10.62 -10.92
C GLY A 80 18.74 -12.08 -11.07
N LYS A 81 18.77 -12.88 -9.99
CA LYS A 81 18.30 -14.27 -9.99
C LYS A 81 16.81 -14.40 -10.31
N HIS A 82 16.01 -13.39 -9.95
CA HIS A 82 14.58 -13.35 -10.23
C HIS A 82 14.21 -12.54 -11.48
N GLY A 83 15.18 -12.29 -12.38
CA GLY A 83 14.93 -11.60 -13.63
C GLY A 83 14.74 -10.08 -13.53
N GLY A 84 14.90 -9.51 -12.35
CA GLY A 84 14.79 -8.08 -12.15
C GLY A 84 16.01 -7.30 -12.65
N ILE A 85 15.85 -6.00 -12.87
CA ILE A 85 16.92 -5.11 -13.32
C ILE A 85 17.06 -3.90 -12.39
N LEU A 86 18.26 -3.38 -12.28
CA LEU A 86 18.55 -2.17 -11.53
C LEU A 86 18.45 -0.95 -12.44
N VAL A 87 17.56 -0.01 -12.09
CA VAL A 87 17.34 1.23 -12.87
C VAL A 87 18.08 2.45 -12.28
N GLY A 88 18.92 2.24 -11.28
CA GLY A 88 19.73 3.29 -10.67
C GLY A 88 19.05 4.03 -9.52
N LYS A 89 19.59 5.18 -9.13
CA LYS A 89 19.15 5.94 -7.95
C LYS A 89 18.05 6.98 -8.24
N GLY A 90 17.88 7.39 -9.50
CA GLY A 90 17.01 8.50 -9.88
C GLY A 90 15.56 8.39 -9.39
N PRO A 91 14.88 7.27 -9.56
CA PRO A 91 13.52 7.09 -9.06
C PRO A 91 13.40 7.22 -7.54
N GLY A 92 14.37 6.68 -6.78
CA GLY A 92 14.39 6.77 -5.30
C GLY A 92 14.59 8.20 -4.79
N VAL A 93 15.48 8.98 -5.43
CA VAL A 93 15.68 10.39 -5.09
C VAL A 93 14.41 11.19 -5.34
N LEU A 94 13.73 10.95 -6.47
CA LEU A 94 12.46 11.62 -6.78
C LEU A 94 11.35 11.26 -5.78
N TYR A 95 11.28 10.01 -5.37
CA TYR A 95 10.35 9.56 -4.33
C TYR A 95 10.59 10.32 -3.02
N ASP A 96 11.85 10.39 -2.57
CA ASP A 96 12.22 11.06 -1.31
C ASP A 96 11.88 12.55 -1.32
N GLN A 97 12.03 13.21 -2.45
CA GLN A 97 11.67 14.63 -2.62
C GLN A 97 10.15 14.88 -2.60
N LYS A 98 9.33 13.93 -3.06
CA LYS A 98 7.88 14.13 -3.28
C LYS A 98 6.97 13.46 -2.25
N LYS A 99 7.51 12.63 -1.38
CA LYS A 99 6.71 11.85 -0.42
C LYS A 99 5.81 12.70 0.48
N PHE A 100 6.14 13.96 0.70
CA PHE A 100 5.35 14.89 1.52
C PHE A 100 4.30 15.67 0.72
N ASP A 101 4.35 15.65 -0.61
CA ASP A 101 3.38 16.34 -1.47
C ASP A 101 2.13 15.49 -1.73
N THR A 102 2.24 14.19 -1.57
CA THR A 102 1.18 13.22 -1.89
C THR A 102 -0.13 13.46 -1.10
N PRO A 103 -0.14 13.79 0.20
CA PRO A 103 -1.37 14.03 0.95
C PRO A 103 -2.27 15.12 0.38
N TYR A 104 -1.69 16.16 -0.24
CA TYR A 104 -2.44 17.27 -0.85
C TYR A 104 -3.21 16.88 -2.12
N ILE A 105 -2.86 15.75 -2.73
CA ILE A 105 -3.58 15.22 -3.91
C ILE A 105 -4.99 14.81 -3.52
N ARG A 106 -5.22 14.34 -2.30
CA ARG A 106 -6.54 13.93 -1.81
C ARG A 106 -7.52 15.10 -1.84
N ASP A 107 -7.15 16.25 -1.29
CA ASP A 107 -8.02 17.44 -1.25
C ASP A 107 -8.35 17.92 -2.66
N PHE A 108 -7.35 17.92 -3.56
CA PHE A 108 -7.55 18.23 -4.97
C PHE A 108 -8.55 17.27 -5.66
N LEU A 109 -8.55 15.99 -5.32
CA LEU A 109 -9.45 14.98 -5.87
C LEU A 109 -10.87 15.16 -5.30
N LEU A 110 -11.00 15.40 -3.99
CA LEU A 110 -12.28 15.63 -3.33
C LEU A 110 -13.01 16.82 -3.92
N ASP A 111 -12.33 17.95 -4.17
CA ASP A 111 -12.88 19.13 -4.83
C ASP A 111 -13.43 18.86 -6.24
N ARG A 112 -13.07 17.72 -6.85
CA ARG A 112 -13.47 17.30 -8.19
C ARG A 112 -14.43 16.11 -8.20
N GLY A 113 -14.99 15.82 -7.05
CA GLY A 113 -15.94 14.72 -6.90
C GLY A 113 -15.30 13.33 -6.98
N ALA A 114 -13.99 13.22 -6.71
CA ALA A 114 -13.31 11.96 -6.63
C ALA A 114 -12.89 11.66 -5.18
N ILE A 115 -13.25 10.50 -4.69
CA ILE A 115 -12.84 9.99 -3.38
C ILE A 115 -11.55 9.18 -3.59
N ALA A 116 -10.57 9.43 -2.72
CA ALA A 116 -9.35 8.62 -2.66
C ALA A 116 -8.97 8.39 -1.21
N ASP A 117 -8.68 7.14 -0.87
CA ASP A 117 -8.30 6.74 0.48
C ASP A 117 -7.32 5.57 0.46
N VAL A 118 -6.88 5.17 1.64
CA VAL A 118 -5.90 4.12 1.86
C VAL A 118 -6.39 3.10 2.89
N SER A 119 -5.89 1.87 2.78
CA SER A 119 -6.06 0.83 3.79
C SER A 119 -4.79 -0.01 3.85
N ASP A 120 -4.40 -0.42 5.04
CA ASP A 120 -3.22 -1.24 5.23
C ASP A 120 -3.51 -2.49 6.05
N THR A 121 -2.79 -3.55 5.76
CA THR A 121 -2.89 -4.82 6.47
C THR A 121 -1.54 -5.52 6.49
N ALA A 122 -1.35 -6.46 7.38
CA ALA A 122 -0.18 -7.33 7.40
C ALA A 122 -0.61 -8.80 7.42
N ALA A 123 0.18 -9.64 6.76
CA ALA A 123 -0.05 -11.07 6.75
C ALA A 123 1.26 -11.85 6.71
N PRO A 124 1.27 -13.12 7.17
CA PRO A 124 2.40 -14.02 6.95
C PRO A 124 2.68 -14.22 5.46
N TRP A 125 3.95 -14.47 5.11
CA TRP A 125 4.37 -14.67 3.71
C TRP A 125 3.52 -15.68 2.94
N SER A 126 3.09 -16.75 3.61
CA SER A 126 2.24 -17.79 2.99
C SER A 126 0.84 -17.33 2.61
N LYS A 127 0.33 -16.28 3.24
CA LYS A 127 -1.00 -15.71 2.98
C LYS A 127 -0.96 -14.42 2.15
N LEU A 128 0.23 -13.84 1.93
CA LEU A 128 0.36 -12.49 1.39
C LEU A 128 -0.21 -12.36 -0.04
N MET A 129 0.12 -13.28 -0.94
CA MET A 129 -0.36 -13.23 -2.33
C MET A 129 -1.86 -13.56 -2.45
N PRO A 130 -2.40 -14.60 -1.78
CA PRO A 130 -3.85 -14.80 -1.73
C PRO A 130 -4.60 -13.58 -1.19
N LEU A 131 -4.12 -12.97 -0.12
CA LEU A 131 -4.71 -11.75 0.45
C LEU A 131 -4.71 -10.61 -0.58
N TYR A 132 -3.58 -10.33 -1.23
CA TYR A 132 -3.49 -9.31 -2.27
C TYR A 132 -4.56 -9.54 -3.36
N THR A 133 -4.64 -10.76 -3.90
CA THR A 133 -5.59 -11.08 -4.98
C THR A 133 -7.04 -10.93 -4.53
N ASN A 134 -7.38 -11.39 -3.32
CA ASN A 134 -8.74 -11.30 -2.79
C ASN A 134 -9.16 -9.86 -2.55
N VAL A 135 -8.27 -9.02 -2.03
CA VAL A 135 -8.54 -7.60 -1.78
C VAL A 135 -8.75 -6.84 -3.08
N MET A 136 -7.90 -7.07 -4.09
CA MET A 136 -8.07 -6.46 -5.42
C MET A 136 -9.44 -6.82 -6.02
N ALA A 137 -9.81 -8.11 -5.98
CA ALA A 137 -11.10 -8.58 -6.48
C ALA A 137 -12.30 -8.03 -5.68
N ALA A 138 -12.18 -7.93 -4.35
CA ALA A 138 -13.22 -7.37 -3.49
C ALA A 138 -13.48 -5.89 -3.80
N ALA A 139 -12.42 -5.10 -4.00
CA ALA A 139 -12.53 -3.69 -4.37
C ALA A 139 -13.19 -3.52 -5.74
N GLU A 140 -12.77 -4.26 -6.76
CA GLU A 140 -13.36 -4.22 -8.10
C GLU A 140 -14.84 -4.57 -8.08
N LYS A 141 -15.20 -5.63 -7.34
CA LYS A 141 -16.61 -6.02 -7.14
C LYS A 141 -17.41 -4.92 -6.43
N ALA A 142 -16.83 -4.29 -5.40
CA ALA A 142 -17.49 -3.21 -4.67
C ALA A 142 -17.71 -1.99 -5.55
N PHE A 143 -16.74 -1.57 -6.38
CA PHE A 143 -16.91 -0.50 -7.35
C PHE A 143 -18.09 -0.77 -8.30
N ALA A 144 -18.15 -1.99 -8.83
CA ALA A 144 -19.27 -2.38 -9.72
C ALA A 144 -20.62 -2.35 -8.98
N GLN A 145 -20.67 -2.81 -7.74
CA GLN A 145 -21.91 -2.85 -6.93
C GLN A 145 -22.44 -1.47 -6.57
N VAL A 146 -21.55 -0.49 -6.38
CA VAL A 146 -21.96 0.90 -6.10
C VAL A 146 -22.07 1.75 -7.37
N GLY A 147 -21.90 1.15 -8.55
CA GLY A 147 -22.11 1.79 -9.85
C GLY A 147 -21.04 2.84 -10.20
N VAL A 148 -19.82 2.72 -9.70
CA VAL A 148 -18.74 3.67 -9.98
C VAL A 148 -17.60 3.06 -10.75
N THR A 149 -16.84 3.88 -11.47
CA THR A 149 -15.55 3.51 -12.03
C THR A 149 -14.48 3.86 -11.01
N GLY A 150 -13.87 2.83 -10.43
CA GLY A 150 -12.81 2.96 -9.44
C GLY A 150 -11.49 2.37 -9.90
N TRP A 151 -10.48 2.57 -9.09
CA TRP A 151 -9.15 1.98 -9.24
C TRP A 151 -8.60 1.63 -7.86
N ILE A 152 -7.79 0.60 -7.83
CA ILE A 152 -7.06 0.18 -6.63
C ILE A 152 -5.63 -0.21 -7.03
N MET A 153 -4.67 0.14 -6.20
CA MET A 153 -3.26 -0.19 -6.35
C MET A 153 -2.67 -0.54 -5.00
N CYS A 154 -1.56 -1.28 -5.00
CA CYS A 154 -0.96 -1.76 -3.77
C CYS A 154 0.56 -1.65 -3.80
N HIS A 155 1.16 -1.43 -2.63
CA HIS A 155 2.57 -1.68 -2.44
C HIS A 155 2.84 -2.44 -1.14
N LEU A 156 3.84 -3.30 -1.18
CA LEU A 156 4.48 -3.82 0.02
C LEU A 156 5.26 -2.68 0.65
N SER A 157 4.89 -2.28 1.86
CA SER A 157 5.49 -1.13 2.55
C SER A 157 6.55 -1.55 3.57
N HIS A 158 6.31 -2.64 4.29
CA HIS A 158 7.20 -3.17 5.32
C HIS A 158 7.36 -4.68 5.17
N SER A 159 8.56 -5.16 5.40
CA SER A 159 8.87 -6.59 5.35
C SER A 159 9.51 -7.06 6.65
N TYR A 160 9.01 -8.18 7.15
CA TYR A 160 9.42 -8.85 8.38
C TYR A 160 9.89 -10.27 8.08
N TYR A 161 10.47 -10.95 9.05
CA TYR A 161 10.80 -12.38 8.88
C TYR A 161 9.56 -13.24 8.69
N SER A 162 8.48 -12.95 9.42
CA SER A 162 7.23 -13.72 9.41
C SER A 162 6.26 -13.34 8.30
N GLY A 163 6.36 -12.14 7.74
CA GLY A 163 5.39 -11.63 6.78
C GLY A 163 5.71 -10.24 6.26
N ALA A 164 4.71 -9.57 5.72
CA ALA A 164 4.84 -8.21 5.21
C ALA A 164 3.56 -7.41 5.38
N CYS A 165 3.69 -6.09 5.30
CA CYS A 165 2.57 -5.16 5.23
C CYS A 165 2.28 -4.82 3.77
N LEU A 166 1.02 -4.90 3.39
CA LEU A 166 0.47 -4.40 2.14
C LEU A 166 -0.32 -3.12 2.40
N TYR A 167 -0.06 -2.12 1.58
CA TYR A 167 -0.68 -0.81 1.64
C TYR A 167 -1.47 -0.58 0.36
N PHE A 168 -2.78 -0.58 0.48
CA PHE A 168 -3.69 -0.37 -0.65
C PHE A 168 -4.10 1.09 -0.72
N THR A 169 -4.05 1.65 -1.92
CA THR A 169 -4.61 2.97 -2.23
C THR A 169 -5.70 2.76 -3.26
N PHE A 170 -6.88 3.29 -2.99
CA PHE A 170 -8.02 3.17 -3.89
C PHE A 170 -8.69 4.52 -4.11
N GLY A 171 -9.44 4.63 -5.18
CA GLY A 171 -10.21 5.82 -5.45
C GLY A 171 -11.24 5.60 -6.54
N PHE A 172 -12.24 6.47 -6.56
CA PHE A 172 -13.31 6.47 -7.56
C PHE A 172 -13.96 7.85 -7.67
N LYS A 173 -14.61 8.11 -8.78
CA LYS A 173 -15.48 9.29 -8.92
C LYS A 173 -16.88 8.94 -8.44
N HIS A 174 -17.38 9.66 -7.43
CA HIS A 174 -18.73 9.44 -6.90
C HIS A 174 -19.83 10.00 -7.82
N ASP A 175 -21.05 9.51 -7.66
CA ASP A 175 -22.21 9.92 -8.47
C ASP A 175 -22.86 11.26 -8.04
N GLY A 176 -22.46 11.77 -6.89
CA GLY A 176 -23.03 13.00 -6.32
C GLY A 176 -24.31 12.78 -5.50
N VAL A 177 -24.89 11.58 -5.49
CA VAL A 177 -26.15 11.27 -4.79
C VAL A 177 -25.88 10.77 -3.37
N ASP A 178 -25.00 9.77 -3.23
CA ASP A 178 -24.64 9.16 -1.94
C ASP A 178 -23.12 8.91 -1.85
N PRO A 179 -22.28 9.97 -1.84
CA PRO A 179 -20.83 9.79 -1.84
C PRO A 179 -20.30 9.04 -0.62
N LEU A 180 -20.87 9.32 0.57
CA LEU A 180 -20.45 8.69 1.81
C LEU A 180 -20.82 7.20 1.83
N GLY A 181 -22.05 6.86 1.48
CA GLY A 181 -22.47 5.46 1.44
C GLY A 181 -21.75 4.65 0.34
N GLN A 182 -21.39 5.27 -0.80
CA GLN A 182 -20.53 4.62 -1.79
C GLN A 182 -19.13 4.35 -1.20
N TYR A 183 -18.54 5.33 -0.52
CA TYR A 183 -17.26 5.19 0.16
C TYR A 183 -17.28 4.06 1.20
N GLU A 184 -18.26 4.08 2.12
CA GLU A 184 -18.37 3.10 3.18
C GLU A 184 -18.50 1.67 2.63
N ARG A 185 -19.31 1.46 1.59
CA ARG A 185 -19.46 0.14 0.97
C ARG A 185 -18.15 -0.37 0.36
N VAL A 186 -17.40 0.49 -0.33
CA VAL A 186 -16.11 0.14 -0.91
C VAL A 186 -15.08 -0.14 0.18
N LYS A 187 -14.97 0.76 1.16
CA LYS A 187 -14.02 0.62 2.27
C LYS A 187 -14.28 -0.64 3.09
N ASN A 188 -15.55 -0.90 3.43
CA ASN A 188 -15.95 -2.08 4.20
C ASN A 188 -15.65 -3.38 3.45
N ALA A 189 -15.84 -3.41 2.11
CA ALA A 189 -15.49 -4.58 1.32
C ALA A 189 -13.98 -4.88 1.35
N ILE A 190 -13.15 -3.85 1.29
CA ILE A 190 -11.69 -3.96 1.41
C ILE A 190 -11.30 -4.47 2.80
N GLN A 191 -11.84 -3.89 3.87
CA GLN A 191 -11.56 -4.28 5.24
C GLN A 191 -11.99 -5.72 5.54
N GLN A 192 -13.18 -6.11 5.09
CA GLN A 192 -13.65 -7.49 5.24
C GLN A 192 -12.72 -8.48 4.51
N ALA A 193 -12.27 -8.14 3.31
CA ALA A 193 -11.35 -8.98 2.55
C ALA A 193 -9.99 -9.17 3.25
N PHE A 194 -9.52 -8.19 4.04
CA PHE A 194 -8.32 -8.36 4.86
C PHE A 194 -8.50 -9.49 5.89
N VAL A 195 -9.55 -9.40 6.67
CA VAL A 195 -9.82 -10.35 7.76
C VAL A 195 -10.12 -11.75 7.21
N ASP A 196 -10.97 -11.85 6.17
CA ASP A 196 -11.32 -13.12 5.52
C ASP A 196 -10.10 -13.81 4.91
N SER A 197 -9.10 -13.04 4.49
CA SER A 197 -7.85 -13.59 3.93
C SER A 197 -6.77 -13.86 4.99
N GLY A 198 -7.09 -13.64 6.28
CA GLY A 198 -6.18 -13.86 7.40
C GLY A 198 -5.07 -12.82 7.50
N GLY A 199 -5.34 -11.61 7.07
CA GLY A 199 -4.58 -10.40 7.38
C GLY A 199 -5.06 -9.75 8.66
N THR A 200 -4.29 -8.81 9.20
CA THR A 200 -4.71 -7.94 10.30
C THR A 200 -5.68 -6.88 9.77
N LEU A 201 -6.52 -6.37 10.65
CA LEU A 201 -7.47 -5.32 10.25
C LEU A 201 -6.77 -3.99 9.90
N SER A 202 -5.60 -3.72 10.48
CA SER A 202 -4.71 -2.61 10.16
C SER A 202 -3.30 -2.94 10.62
N HIS A 203 -2.28 -2.35 10.00
CA HIS A 203 -0.89 -2.52 10.39
C HIS A 203 -0.36 -1.30 11.18
N HIS A 204 -0.60 -0.07 10.70
CA HIS A 204 -0.07 1.14 11.34
C HIS A 204 -1.05 2.33 11.38
N HIS A 205 -2.27 2.17 10.88
CA HIS A 205 -3.30 3.22 10.91
C HIS A 205 -4.15 3.21 12.19
N ALA A 206 -3.91 2.27 13.11
CA ALA A 206 -4.68 2.03 14.33
C ALA A 206 -6.15 1.59 14.07
N VAL A 207 -6.90 1.34 15.15
CA VAL A 207 -8.29 0.86 15.05
C VAL A 207 -9.25 2.02 14.75
N GLY A 208 -9.37 2.99 15.65
CA GLY A 208 -10.31 4.09 15.51
C GLY A 208 -11.77 3.63 15.42
N THR A 209 -12.66 4.51 15.00
CA THR A 209 -14.05 4.17 14.71
C THR A 209 -14.19 3.34 13.44
N GLU A 210 -13.30 3.53 12.49
CA GLU A 210 -13.36 2.91 11.17
C GLU A 210 -13.17 1.40 11.23
N HIS A 211 -12.24 0.93 12.06
CA HIS A 211 -11.89 -0.49 12.14
C HIS A 211 -12.51 -1.24 13.32
N ALA A 212 -13.15 -0.54 14.26
CA ALA A 212 -13.69 -1.12 15.48
C ALA A 212 -14.66 -2.28 15.25
N ALA A 213 -15.43 -2.25 14.14
CA ALA A 213 -16.37 -3.30 13.78
C ALA A 213 -15.71 -4.66 13.49
N TRP A 214 -14.44 -4.68 13.11
CA TRP A 214 -13.68 -5.91 12.80
C TRP A 214 -12.72 -6.32 13.91
N LEU A 215 -12.57 -5.53 14.97
CA LEU A 215 -11.54 -5.78 15.97
C LEU A 215 -11.67 -7.14 16.64
N GLU A 216 -12.89 -7.59 16.92
CA GLU A 216 -13.12 -8.92 17.51
C GLU A 216 -12.68 -10.06 16.57
N GLN A 217 -12.84 -9.90 15.26
CA GLN A 217 -12.39 -10.88 14.27
C GLN A 217 -10.86 -10.95 14.19
N ASP A 218 -10.16 -9.86 14.48
CA ASP A 218 -8.70 -9.80 14.46
C ASP A 218 -8.06 -10.32 15.77
N ILE A 219 -8.57 -9.90 16.93
CA ILE A 219 -7.95 -10.20 18.23
C ILE A 219 -8.75 -11.14 19.14
N SER A 220 -9.92 -11.60 18.69
CA SER A 220 -10.86 -12.45 19.41
C SER A 220 -11.60 -11.78 20.59
N ALA A 221 -12.70 -12.40 21.05
CA ALA A 221 -13.49 -11.92 22.20
C ALA A 221 -12.66 -11.78 23.48
N PRO A 222 -11.76 -12.72 23.87
CA PRO A 222 -10.86 -12.51 25.00
C PRO A 222 -9.98 -11.27 24.85
N GLY A 223 -9.48 -10.98 23.65
CA GLY A 223 -8.70 -9.77 23.39
C GLY A 223 -9.51 -8.48 23.62
N ILE A 224 -10.76 -8.46 23.17
CA ILE A 224 -11.70 -7.36 23.45
C ILE A 224 -11.91 -7.19 24.95
N HIS A 225 -12.16 -8.26 25.70
CA HIS A 225 -12.33 -8.20 27.15
C HIS A 225 -11.11 -7.68 27.88
N MET A 226 -9.90 -8.04 27.44
CA MET A 226 -8.66 -7.52 28.03
C MET A 226 -8.53 -6.00 27.80
N ILE A 227 -8.79 -5.52 26.59
CA ILE A 227 -8.75 -4.08 26.28
C ILE A 227 -9.84 -3.36 27.08
N ASP A 228 -11.05 -3.90 27.13
CA ASP A 228 -12.16 -3.32 27.87
C ASP A 228 -11.86 -3.22 29.38
N GLY A 229 -11.26 -4.24 29.96
CA GLY A 229 -10.80 -4.24 31.34
C GLY A 229 -9.75 -3.17 31.61
N LEU A 230 -8.78 -3.00 30.74
CA LEU A 230 -7.78 -1.93 30.83
C LEU A 230 -8.43 -0.54 30.79
N LEU A 231 -9.29 -0.30 29.80
CA LEU A 231 -9.99 0.98 29.65
C LEU A 231 -10.88 1.28 30.84
N SER A 232 -11.61 0.29 31.36
CA SER A 232 -12.48 0.44 32.52
C SER A 232 -11.69 0.74 33.81
N SER A 233 -10.50 0.15 33.95
CA SER A 233 -9.61 0.42 35.10
C SER A 233 -8.99 1.81 35.06
N MET A 234 -8.57 2.28 33.88
CA MET A 234 -7.85 3.56 33.74
C MET A 234 -8.78 4.76 33.55
N ASP A 235 -9.94 4.56 32.96
CA ASP A 235 -10.97 5.56 32.68
C ASP A 235 -12.36 4.99 32.94
N PRO A 236 -12.76 4.82 34.24
CA PRO A 236 -14.06 4.26 34.59
C PRO A 236 -15.24 5.04 34.01
N GLY A 237 -15.08 6.34 33.81
CA GLY A 237 -16.08 7.23 33.22
C GLY A 237 -16.18 7.20 31.71
N ARG A 238 -15.25 6.48 31.03
CA ARG A 238 -15.17 6.41 29.55
C ARG A 238 -15.14 7.80 28.89
N ASN A 239 -14.35 8.72 29.48
CA ASN A 239 -14.23 10.10 29.01
C ASN A 239 -13.26 10.25 27.85
N PHE A 240 -12.23 9.35 27.74
CA PHE A 240 -11.22 9.44 26.72
C PHE A 240 -11.57 8.58 25.51
N ASN A 241 -11.68 9.23 24.35
CA ASN A 241 -11.94 8.58 23.05
C ASN A 241 -13.05 7.50 23.08
N PRO A 242 -14.25 7.80 23.57
CA PRO A 242 -15.32 6.80 23.67
C PRO A 242 -15.69 6.24 22.30
N GLY A 243 -15.82 4.91 22.22
CA GLY A 243 -16.20 4.21 20.98
C GLY A 243 -15.14 4.18 19.87
N LYS A 244 -13.88 4.52 20.17
CA LYS A 244 -12.81 4.56 19.15
C LYS A 244 -12.10 3.22 18.92
N ILE A 245 -12.00 2.38 19.92
CA ILE A 245 -11.32 1.07 19.82
C ILE A 245 -12.36 -0.04 19.94
N ILE A 246 -13.18 0.02 20.97
CA ILE A 246 -14.27 -0.92 21.17
C ILE A 246 -15.55 -0.24 20.72
N ALA A 247 -16.22 -0.81 19.74
CA ALA A 247 -17.57 -0.38 19.34
C ALA A 247 -18.52 -0.54 20.54
N LYS A 248 -19.35 0.48 20.80
CA LYS A 248 -20.38 0.41 21.83
C LYS A 248 -21.56 -0.40 21.35
#